data_f51e1b76438c0d92ff584ccca584806d
#
_entry.id   f51e1b76438c0d92ff584ccca584806d
#
_cell.length_a   1.000
_cell.length_b   1.000
_cell.length_c   1.000
_cell.angle_alpha   90.00
_cell.angle_beta   90.00
_cell.angle_gamma   90.00
#
_symmetry.space_group_name_H-M   'P 1'
#
loop_
_entity.id
_entity.type
_entity.pdbx_description
1 polymer ?
#
loop_
_entity_poly.entity_id
_entity_poly.type
_entity_poly.pdbx_seq_one_letter_code
_entity_poly.pdbx_strand_id
1 'polypeptide(L)'
;SLVDHHVITDLVPPITRAYFAKRIPVTLSYAQAAILLGMGLQQRTLDDSSKQLDLPPQQVMALFNKAMRRIYGALKLGRVKEIEAALPSYVMPNLTPHAIGVDEDLQEGYVSFFIIFICFAFRVLHRDFKTEVMD
;
A
#
# COMPACT_ATOMS: atom_id res chain seq x y z
N SER A 1 -2.89 17.10 2.02
CA SER A 1 -1.79 17.85 2.61
C SER A 1 -0.50 17.55 1.86
N LEU A 2 0.41 18.53 1.77
CA LEU A 2 1.69 18.42 1.05
C LEU A 2 2.60 17.32 1.62
N VAL A 3 2.53 17.08 2.90
CA VAL A 3 3.33 16.05 3.61
C VAL A 3 2.93 14.64 3.16
N ASP A 4 1.64 14.40 2.97
CA ASP A 4 1.12 13.10 2.56
C ASP A 4 1.54 12.72 1.13
N HIS A 5 1.64 13.71 0.25
CA HIS A 5 2.04 13.49 -1.14
C HIS A 5 3.50 13.04 -1.26
N HIS A 6 4.42 13.65 -0.51
CA HIS A 6 5.83 13.27 -0.51
C HIS A 6 6.06 11.85 0.05
N VAL A 7 5.38 11.51 1.12
CA VAL A 7 5.50 10.16 1.74
C VAL A 7 5.01 9.07 0.79
N ILE A 8 3.91 9.29 0.08
CA ILE A 8 3.39 8.34 -0.91
C ILE A 8 4.37 8.18 -2.07
N THR A 9 4.93 9.28 -2.56
CA THR A 9 5.90 9.26 -3.66
C THR A 9 7.16 8.48 -3.30
N ASP A 10 7.66 8.60 -2.08
CA ASP A 10 8.84 7.88 -1.60
C ASP A 10 8.60 6.38 -1.40
N LEU A 11 7.35 5.96 -1.17
CA LEU A 11 6.99 4.55 -0.96
C LEU A 11 6.74 3.78 -2.25
N VAL A 12 6.40 4.45 -3.34
CA VAL A 12 6.09 3.79 -4.62
C VAL A 12 7.27 2.97 -5.17
N PRO A 13 8.52 3.46 -5.20
CA PRO A 13 9.64 2.68 -5.70
C PRO A 13 9.88 1.37 -4.94
N PRO A 14 9.96 1.36 -3.60
CA PRO A 14 10.16 0.13 -2.85
C PRO A 14 8.98 -0.85 -2.96
N ILE A 15 7.75 -0.37 -2.99
CA ILE A 15 6.56 -1.21 -3.22
C ILE A 15 6.62 -1.85 -4.61
N THR A 16 7.01 -1.09 -5.61
CA THR A 16 7.17 -1.58 -6.99
C THR A 16 8.23 -2.67 -7.07
N ARG A 17 9.38 -2.49 -6.44
CA ARG A 17 10.44 -3.51 -6.36
C ARG A 17 9.93 -4.79 -5.69
N ALA A 18 9.22 -4.67 -4.57
CA ALA A 18 8.66 -5.81 -3.86
C ALA A 18 7.63 -6.58 -4.71
N TYR A 19 6.81 -5.87 -5.49
CA TYR A 19 5.86 -6.48 -6.41
C TYR A 19 6.56 -7.29 -7.51
N PHE A 20 7.51 -6.69 -8.22
CA PHE A 20 8.25 -7.37 -9.31
C PHE A 20 9.18 -8.47 -8.81
N ALA A 21 9.67 -8.38 -7.58
CA ALA A 21 10.39 -9.46 -6.90
C ALA A 21 9.46 -10.60 -6.42
N LYS A 22 8.16 -10.55 -6.72
CA LYS A 22 7.13 -11.53 -6.31
C LYS A 22 7.01 -11.73 -4.79
N ARG A 23 7.36 -10.71 -4.02
CA ARG A 23 7.24 -10.74 -2.55
C ARG A 23 5.84 -10.38 -2.07
N ILE A 24 5.03 -9.77 -2.93
CA ILE A 24 3.64 -9.42 -2.64
C ILE A 24 2.74 -10.36 -3.43
N PRO A 25 1.89 -11.17 -2.78
CA PRO A 25 1.03 -12.14 -3.44
C PRO A 25 -0.20 -11.45 -4.06
N VAL A 26 0.01 -10.67 -5.10
CA VAL A 26 -1.05 -9.98 -5.82
C VAL A 26 -0.80 -10.05 -7.32
N THR A 27 -1.86 -10.19 -8.09
CA THR A 27 -1.80 -10.16 -9.55
C THR A 27 -2.39 -8.85 -10.05
N LEU A 28 -1.61 -8.09 -10.78
CA LEU A 28 -2.03 -6.86 -11.46
C LEU A 28 -2.26 -7.15 -12.95
N SER A 29 -3.12 -6.33 -13.59
CA SER A 29 -3.23 -6.36 -15.05
C SER A 29 -1.95 -5.81 -15.69
N TYR A 30 -1.72 -6.15 -16.97
CA TYR A 30 -0.53 -5.65 -17.70
C TYR A 30 -0.44 -4.12 -17.71
N ALA A 31 -1.57 -3.44 -17.90
CA ALA A 31 -1.61 -1.98 -17.85
C ALA A 31 -1.25 -1.43 -16.47
N GLN A 32 -1.79 -2.02 -15.41
CA GLN A 32 -1.47 -1.64 -14.04
C GLN A 32 0.02 -1.89 -13.71
N ALA A 33 0.55 -3.03 -14.12
CA ALA A 33 1.96 -3.36 -13.93
C ALA A 33 2.88 -2.41 -14.71
N ALA A 34 2.53 -2.07 -15.96
CA ALA A 34 3.28 -1.12 -16.78
C ALA A 34 3.31 0.29 -16.17
N ILE A 35 2.17 0.76 -15.66
CA ILE A 35 2.08 2.06 -14.98
C ILE A 35 2.92 2.04 -13.69
N LEU A 36 2.82 0.99 -12.91
CA LEU A 36 3.58 0.83 -11.67
C LEU A 36 5.10 0.80 -11.95
N LEU A 37 5.53 0.10 -12.99
CA LEU A 37 6.93 0.08 -13.42
C LEU A 37 7.41 1.46 -13.85
N GLY A 38 6.64 2.13 -14.70
CA GLY A 38 6.98 3.45 -15.24
C GLY A 38 7.10 4.51 -14.16
N MET A 39 6.09 4.63 -13.31
CA MET A 39 6.06 5.64 -12.26
C MET A 39 6.93 5.26 -11.06
N GLY A 40 7.02 3.98 -10.71
CA GLY A 40 7.74 3.51 -9.53
C GLY A 40 9.23 3.34 -9.71
N LEU A 41 9.69 2.75 -10.79
CA LEU A 41 11.11 2.46 -11.02
C LEU A 41 11.78 3.35 -12.07
N GLN A 42 11.04 3.77 -13.08
CA GLN A 42 11.58 4.60 -14.16
C GLN A 42 11.39 6.10 -13.91
N GLN A 43 10.76 6.46 -12.79
CA GLN A 43 10.49 7.84 -12.41
C GLN A 43 9.78 8.67 -13.50
N ARG A 44 8.93 8.01 -14.28
CA ARG A 44 8.15 8.67 -15.32
C ARG A 44 7.05 9.51 -14.72
N THR A 45 6.76 10.62 -15.36
CA THR A 45 5.61 11.44 -14.98
C THR A 45 4.29 10.79 -15.42
N LEU A 46 3.19 11.29 -14.90
CA LEU A 46 1.84 10.88 -15.32
C LEU A 46 1.63 11.11 -16.82
N ASP A 47 2.12 12.24 -17.33
CA ASP A 47 2.01 12.62 -18.75
C ASP A 47 2.83 11.70 -19.65
N ASP A 48 4.03 11.31 -19.23
CA ASP A 48 4.86 10.36 -19.98
C ASP A 48 4.22 8.98 -20.06
N SER A 49 3.64 8.53 -18.95
CA SER A 49 2.90 7.27 -18.87
C SER A 49 1.63 7.30 -19.73
N SER A 50 0.94 8.43 -19.75
CA SER A 50 -0.24 8.68 -20.58
C SER A 50 0.11 8.57 -22.08
N LYS A 51 1.17 9.20 -22.51
CA LYS A 51 1.64 9.15 -23.92
C LYS A 51 2.09 7.75 -24.32
N GLN A 52 2.80 7.05 -23.44
CA GLN A 52 3.31 5.71 -23.72
C GLN A 52 2.20 4.67 -23.88
N LEU A 53 1.15 4.78 -23.08
CA LEU A 53 0.03 3.83 -23.04
C LEU A 53 -1.11 4.24 -23.97
N ASP A 54 -1.03 5.41 -24.57
CA ASP A 54 -2.10 6.02 -25.36
C ASP A 54 -3.43 6.09 -24.57
N LEU A 55 -3.34 6.48 -23.31
CA LEU A 55 -4.46 6.60 -22.39
C LEU A 55 -4.54 8.01 -21.80
N PRO A 56 -5.75 8.55 -21.57
CA PRO A 56 -5.90 9.83 -20.88
C PRO A 56 -5.27 9.81 -19.48
N PRO A 57 -4.65 10.90 -19.00
CA PRO A 57 -4.00 10.96 -17.69
C PRO A 57 -4.91 10.54 -16.53
N GLN A 58 -6.19 10.85 -16.62
CA GLN A 58 -7.18 10.45 -15.61
C GLN A 58 -7.34 8.93 -15.52
N GLN A 59 -7.32 8.23 -16.65
CA GLN A 59 -7.39 6.77 -16.69
C GLN A 59 -6.11 6.13 -16.16
N VAL A 60 -4.95 6.69 -16.48
CA VAL A 60 -3.66 6.25 -15.92
C VAL A 60 -3.66 6.37 -14.40
N MET A 61 -4.12 7.51 -13.87
CA MET A 61 -4.24 7.71 -12.43
C MET A 61 -5.24 6.75 -11.78
N ALA A 62 -6.37 6.49 -12.40
CA ALA A 62 -7.37 5.52 -11.91
C ALA A 62 -6.79 4.09 -11.86
N LEU A 63 -6.06 3.68 -12.89
CA LEU A 63 -5.39 2.38 -12.94
C LEU A 63 -4.26 2.27 -11.90
N PHE A 64 -3.49 3.33 -11.71
CA PHE A 64 -2.48 3.40 -10.65
C PHE A 64 -3.10 3.24 -9.26
N ASN A 65 -4.15 4.01 -8.96
CA ASN A 65 -4.87 3.92 -7.69
C ASN A 65 -5.45 2.52 -7.46
N LYS A 66 -5.97 1.89 -8.52
CA LYS A 66 -6.50 0.51 -8.45
C LYS A 66 -5.39 -0.50 -8.16
N ALA A 67 -4.22 -0.34 -8.78
CA ALA A 67 -3.05 -1.16 -8.49
C ALA A 67 -2.60 -1.02 -7.03
N MET A 68 -2.49 0.21 -6.54
CA MET A 68 -2.11 0.49 -5.15
C MET A 68 -3.10 -0.09 -4.14
N ARG A 69 -4.39 -0.01 -4.39
CA ARG A 69 -5.43 -0.62 -3.53
C ARG A 69 -5.30 -2.15 -3.49
N ARG A 70 -5.01 -2.80 -4.61
CA ARG A 70 -4.81 -4.26 -4.67
C ARG A 70 -3.57 -4.68 -3.88
N ILE A 71 -2.47 -3.98 -4.05
CA ILE A 71 -1.23 -4.22 -3.31
C ILE A 71 -1.47 -4.05 -1.82
N TYR A 72 -2.12 -2.95 -1.44
CA TYR A 72 -2.48 -2.69 -0.04
C TYR A 72 -3.34 -3.82 0.55
N GLY A 73 -4.38 -4.24 -0.16
CA GLY A 73 -5.23 -5.35 0.28
C GLY A 73 -4.46 -6.65 0.53
N ALA A 74 -3.51 -6.99 -0.35
CA ALA A 74 -2.66 -8.15 -0.19
C ALA A 74 -1.73 -8.05 1.04
N LEU A 75 -1.13 -6.88 1.25
CA LEU A 75 -0.27 -6.60 2.40
C LEU A 75 -1.06 -6.64 3.72
N LYS A 76 -2.26 -6.06 3.73
CA LYS A 76 -3.15 -6.09 4.89
C LYS A 76 -3.54 -7.52 5.27
N LEU A 77 -3.93 -8.34 4.31
CA LEU A 77 -4.30 -9.74 4.55
C LEU A 77 -3.13 -10.56 5.11
N GLY A 78 -1.92 -10.36 4.60
CA GLY A 78 -0.72 -10.98 5.14
C GLY A 78 -0.50 -10.60 6.62
N ARG A 79 -0.64 -9.32 6.93
CA ARG A 79 -0.47 -8.82 8.31
C ARG A 79 -1.54 -9.32 9.27
N VAL A 80 -2.80 -9.35 8.84
CA VAL A 80 -3.90 -9.88 9.66
C VAL A 80 -3.64 -11.34 10.02
N LYS A 81 -3.22 -12.17 9.05
CA LYS A 81 -2.87 -13.58 9.30
C LYS A 81 -1.72 -13.75 10.28
N GLU A 82 -0.68 -12.92 10.19
CA GLU A 82 0.43 -12.94 11.15
C GLU A 82 -0.01 -12.57 12.57
N ILE A 83 -0.87 -11.56 12.69
CA ILE A 83 -1.41 -11.12 13.98
C ILE A 83 -2.35 -12.18 14.55
N GLU A 84 -3.25 -12.75 13.75
CA GLU A 84 -4.16 -13.81 14.18
C GLU A 84 -3.40 -15.05 14.66
N ALA A 85 -2.33 -15.43 13.99
CA ALA A 85 -1.47 -16.54 14.39
C ALA A 85 -0.67 -16.26 15.68
N ALA A 86 -0.37 -15.00 15.97
CA ALA A 86 0.39 -14.59 17.15
C ALA A 86 -0.51 -14.28 18.37
N LEU A 87 -1.82 -14.09 18.18
CA LEU A 87 -2.75 -13.82 19.27
C LEU A 87 -3.14 -15.12 19.99
N PRO A 88 -3.02 -15.19 21.34
CA PRO A 88 -3.64 -16.26 22.10
C PRO A 88 -5.17 -16.17 21.91
N SER A 89 -5.87 -17.31 21.93
CA SER A 89 -7.32 -17.34 21.80
C SER A 89 -7.95 -16.52 22.94
N TYR A 90 -8.37 -15.31 22.60
CA TYR A 90 -8.88 -14.35 23.58
C TYR A 90 -10.40 -14.48 23.68
N VAL A 91 -10.88 -14.70 24.89
CA VAL A 91 -12.31 -14.58 25.18
C VAL A 91 -12.68 -13.11 25.13
N MET A 92 -13.53 -12.73 24.19
CA MET A 92 -13.98 -11.34 24.04
C MET A 92 -14.56 -10.81 25.36
N PRO A 93 -13.99 -9.75 25.94
CA PRO A 93 -14.68 -9.03 26.99
C PRO A 93 -15.97 -8.42 26.45
N ASN A 94 -17.00 -8.40 27.28
CA ASN A 94 -18.29 -7.81 26.92
C ASN A 94 -18.12 -6.29 26.79
N LEU A 95 -17.91 -5.82 25.56
CA LEU A 95 -17.66 -4.41 25.26
C LEU A 95 -19.00 -3.67 25.25
N THR A 96 -19.17 -2.74 26.19
CA THR A 96 -20.27 -1.77 26.12
C THR A 96 -20.04 -0.78 24.98
N PRO A 97 -21.04 -0.52 24.14
CA PRO A 97 -20.87 0.41 23.01
C PRO A 97 -20.47 1.80 23.53
N HIS A 98 -19.38 2.33 22.97
CA HIS A 98 -18.94 3.69 23.23
C HIS A 98 -19.61 4.61 22.22
N ALA A 99 -20.31 5.64 22.72
CA ALA A 99 -21.00 6.61 21.85
C ALA A 99 -20.01 7.64 21.29
N ILE A 100 -19.25 7.22 20.28
CA ILE A 100 -18.43 8.14 19.48
C ILE A 100 -19.26 8.57 18.26
N GLY A 101 -19.23 9.85 17.90
CA GLY A 101 -19.89 10.34 16.70
C GLY A 101 -19.27 9.72 15.45
N VAL A 102 -20.12 9.35 14.48
CA VAL A 102 -19.68 8.70 13.23
C VAL A 102 -18.59 9.50 12.50
N ASP A 103 -18.67 10.82 12.55
CA ASP A 103 -17.69 11.70 11.90
C ASP A 103 -16.33 11.70 12.60
N GLU A 104 -16.31 11.55 13.93
CA GLU A 104 -15.10 11.46 14.73
C GLU A 104 -14.40 10.12 14.54
N ASP A 105 -15.17 9.04 14.48
CA ASP A 105 -14.69 7.68 14.21
C ASP A 105 -14.12 7.54 12.79
N LEU A 106 -14.75 8.16 11.81
CA LEU A 106 -14.25 8.20 10.44
C LEU A 106 -12.92 8.99 10.31
N GLN A 107 -12.79 10.11 11.03
CA GLN A 107 -11.59 10.92 11.02
C GLN A 107 -10.39 10.20 11.63
N GLU A 108 -10.58 9.55 12.77
CA GLU A 108 -9.55 8.71 13.39
C GLU A 108 -9.21 7.49 12.51
N GLY A 109 -10.19 6.87 11.88
CA GLY A 109 -10.01 5.73 10.98
C GLY A 109 -9.15 6.07 9.76
N TYR A 110 -9.33 7.23 9.16
CA TYR A 110 -8.52 7.66 8.01
C TYR A 110 -7.05 7.94 8.39
N VAL A 111 -6.81 8.61 9.50
CA VAL A 111 -5.45 8.92 9.99
C VAL A 111 -4.74 7.65 10.44
N SER A 112 -5.36 6.79 11.23
CA SER A 112 -4.82 5.50 11.66
C SER A 112 -4.50 4.58 10.50
N PHE A 113 -5.38 4.51 9.50
CA PHE A 113 -5.20 3.71 8.30
C PHE A 113 -3.95 4.12 7.52
N PHE A 114 -3.72 5.43 7.37
CA PHE A 114 -2.58 5.97 6.64
C PHE A 114 -1.26 5.74 7.37
N ILE A 115 -1.23 5.95 8.68
CA ILE A 115 -0.05 5.72 9.53
C ILE A 115 0.30 4.23 9.58
N ILE A 116 -0.67 3.34 9.74
CA ILE A 116 -0.47 1.88 9.75
C ILE A 116 0.06 1.40 8.40
N PHE A 117 -0.45 1.92 7.28
CA PHE A 117 0.01 1.60 5.94
C PHE A 117 1.48 2.01 5.74
N ILE A 118 1.85 3.22 6.16
CA ILE A 118 3.22 3.75 6.06
C ILE A 118 4.18 2.96 6.96
N CYS A 119 3.83 2.73 8.21
CA CYS A 119 4.63 1.95 9.15
C CYS A 119 4.82 0.51 8.70
N PHE A 120 3.79 -0.10 8.12
CA PHE A 120 3.84 -1.46 7.61
C PHE A 120 4.72 -1.58 6.36
N ALA A 121 4.55 -0.69 5.38
CA ALA A 121 5.39 -0.65 4.19
C ALA A 121 6.88 -0.46 4.57
N PHE A 122 7.16 0.43 5.51
CA PHE A 122 8.51 0.68 6.02
C PHE A 122 9.11 -0.54 6.72
N ARG A 123 8.32 -1.27 7.51
CA ARG A 123 8.77 -2.45 8.26
C ARG A 123 9.05 -3.65 7.36
N VAL A 124 8.20 -3.90 6.35
CA VAL A 124 8.42 -4.96 5.35
C VAL A 124 9.69 -4.69 4.56
N LEU A 125 9.90 -3.45 4.14
CA LEU A 125 11.07 -3.03 3.39
C LEU A 125 12.36 -3.08 4.19
N HIS A 126 12.32 -2.69 5.46
CA HIS A 126 13.49 -2.75 6.33
C HIS A 126 13.90 -4.19 6.67
N ARG A 127 12.94 -5.09 6.80
CA ARG A 127 13.20 -6.53 7.03
C ARG A 127 13.83 -7.18 5.80
N ASP A 128 13.36 -6.85 4.60
CA ASP A 128 13.90 -7.37 3.34
C ASP A 128 15.30 -6.82 3.05
N PHE A 129 15.57 -5.55 3.38
CA PHE A 129 16.89 -4.96 3.24
C PHE A 129 17.93 -5.61 4.15
N LYS A 130 17.56 -6.00 5.39
CA LYS A 130 18.44 -6.76 6.30
C LYS A 130 18.77 -8.16 5.78
N THR A 131 17.84 -8.80 5.07
CA THR A 131 18.06 -10.15 4.53
C THR A 131 18.96 -10.12 3.28
N GLU A 132 18.91 -9.04 2.48
CA GLU A 132 19.80 -8.87 1.32
C GLU A 132 21.22 -8.43 1.69
N VAL A 133 21.39 -7.72 2.79
CA VAL A 133 22.73 -7.25 3.26
C VAL A 133 23.47 -8.30 4.08
N MET A 134 22.78 -9.34 4.59
CA MET A 134 23.37 -10.42 5.38
C MET A 134 23.79 -11.66 4.56
N ASP A 135 23.46 -11.69 3.29
CA ASP A 135 23.98 -12.65 2.30
C ASP A 135 25.13 -12.01 1.53
#